data_53f50c8df0a563792f56aa6c36c9b58b
#
_entry.id   53f50c8df0a563792f56aa6c36c9b58b
#
_cell.length_a   1.000
_cell.length_b   1.000
_cell.length_c   1.000
_cell.angle_alpha   90.00
_cell.angle_beta   90.00
_cell.angle_gamma   90.00
#
_symmetry.space_group_name_H-M   'P 1'
#
loop_
_entity.id
_entity.type
_entity.pdbx_description
1 polymer ?
#
loop_
_entity_poly.entity_id
_entity_poly.type
_entity_poly.pdbx_seq_one_letter_code
_entity_poly.pdbx_strand_id
1 'polypeptide(L)'
;PAYFNDSQRQATKDAGKIAGLDVLRIINEPTAASLAYGLDKKSNETILVFDLGGGTFDVSILEVGDGVFEVLSTSGDTQLGGDDFDRKIVSFLIEQFKIEEGIDLRNDIQALQRLTEAAEKAKIELSNLKETVINLPFITANENGPKHINVNITRAKFEELCEDLIDRCRFPVENAIHDAKIKKEKIDEVVLVGGSTRIPAIQELVKNITNKNLNQTVNPDEVVAVTRILFPFSICSNQDECQSFDSTLQRYYPLHTTFHFLIPIVCQSSKHLS
;
A
#
# COMPACT_ATOMS: atom_id res chain seq x y z
N PRO A 1 -4.08 1.37 -11.14
CA PRO A 1 -4.71 0.06 -10.91
C PRO A 1 -4.99 -0.69 -12.20
N ALA A 2 -4.97 -2.04 -12.16
CA ALA A 2 -5.21 -2.86 -13.35
C ALA A 2 -6.67 -2.75 -13.87
N TYR A 3 -7.62 -2.47 -13.00
CA TYR A 3 -9.04 -2.32 -13.35
C TYR A 3 -9.41 -0.95 -13.96
N PHE A 4 -8.49 0.01 -14.05
CA PHE A 4 -8.78 1.30 -14.69
C PHE A 4 -9.21 1.12 -16.13
N ASN A 5 -10.30 1.78 -16.50
CA ASN A 5 -10.74 1.89 -17.88
C ASN A 5 -9.92 2.92 -18.68
N ASP A 6 -10.10 3.00 -19.99
CA ASP A 6 -9.33 3.88 -20.86
C ASP A 6 -9.44 5.36 -20.49
N SER A 7 -10.63 5.82 -20.05
CA SER A 7 -10.83 7.20 -19.61
C SER A 7 -10.04 7.53 -18.35
N GLN A 8 -9.98 6.61 -17.38
CA GLN A 8 -9.20 6.77 -16.16
C GLN A 8 -7.70 6.72 -16.46
N ARG A 9 -7.25 5.85 -17.37
CA ARG A 9 -5.86 5.80 -17.84
C ARG A 9 -5.47 7.11 -18.55
N GLN A 10 -6.36 7.63 -19.40
CA GLN A 10 -6.11 8.91 -20.08
C GLN A 10 -6.07 10.08 -19.08
N ALA A 11 -7.00 10.14 -18.12
CA ALA A 11 -6.98 11.16 -17.06
C ALA A 11 -5.68 11.11 -16.23
N THR A 12 -5.18 9.92 -15.94
CA THR A 12 -3.89 9.70 -15.28
C THR A 12 -2.73 10.28 -16.10
N LYS A 13 -2.71 10.02 -17.41
CA LYS A 13 -1.72 10.55 -18.34
C LYS A 13 -1.78 12.07 -18.42
N ASP A 14 -2.99 12.63 -18.48
CA ASP A 14 -3.21 14.06 -18.58
C ASP A 14 -2.81 14.79 -17.29
N ALA A 15 -3.08 14.20 -16.12
CA ALA A 15 -2.62 14.72 -14.85
C ALA A 15 -1.09 14.85 -14.79
N GLY A 16 -0.36 13.86 -15.30
CA GLY A 16 1.10 13.93 -15.43
C GLY A 16 1.57 15.07 -16.33
N LYS A 17 0.92 15.24 -17.50
CA LYS A 17 1.22 16.34 -18.41
C LYS A 17 0.91 17.71 -17.81
N ILE A 18 -0.21 17.85 -17.11
CA ILE A 18 -0.59 19.08 -16.39
C ILE A 18 0.46 19.44 -15.34
N ALA A 19 1.03 18.44 -14.67
CA ALA A 19 2.14 18.61 -13.74
C ALA A 19 3.49 18.93 -14.42
N GLY A 20 3.54 19.09 -15.74
CA GLY A 20 4.75 19.41 -16.51
C GLY A 20 5.65 18.22 -16.79
N LEU A 21 5.15 16.99 -16.66
CA LEU A 21 5.91 15.76 -16.89
C LEU A 21 5.71 15.27 -18.34
N ASP A 22 6.78 14.76 -18.97
CA ASP A 22 6.68 14.03 -20.22
C ASP A 22 6.30 12.58 -19.95
N VAL A 23 5.03 12.22 -20.20
CA VAL A 23 4.47 10.91 -19.93
C VAL A 23 4.69 10.00 -21.12
N LEU A 24 5.68 9.14 -21.07
CA LEU A 24 5.99 8.19 -22.13
C LEU A 24 4.99 7.05 -22.18
N ARG A 25 4.67 6.45 -21.01
CA ARG A 25 3.87 5.24 -20.89
C ARG A 25 3.13 5.18 -19.56
N ILE A 26 1.98 4.51 -19.57
CA ILE A 26 1.27 4.05 -18.37
C ILE A 26 1.40 2.53 -18.32
N ILE A 27 1.71 2.00 -17.13
CA ILE A 27 1.75 0.56 -16.84
C ILE A 27 0.82 0.25 -15.66
N ASN A 28 0.32 -0.98 -15.61
CA ASN A 28 -0.50 -1.41 -14.48
C ASN A 28 0.34 -1.54 -13.20
N GLU A 29 -0.22 -1.16 -12.05
CA GLU A 29 0.45 -1.29 -10.74
C GLU A 29 0.94 -2.70 -10.44
N PRO A 30 0.15 -3.78 -10.62
CA PRO A 30 0.64 -5.13 -10.37
C PRO A 30 1.78 -5.54 -11.31
N THR A 31 1.79 -5.05 -12.55
CA THR A 31 2.91 -5.27 -13.47
C THR A 31 4.16 -4.54 -12.98
N ALA A 32 4.01 -3.29 -12.53
CA ALA A 32 5.11 -2.53 -11.96
C ALA A 32 5.68 -3.23 -10.71
N ALA A 33 4.82 -3.68 -9.81
CA ALA A 33 5.22 -4.44 -8.63
C ALA A 33 6.01 -5.70 -9.00
N SER A 34 5.50 -6.50 -9.93
CA SER A 34 6.16 -7.74 -10.37
C SER A 34 7.55 -7.48 -10.99
N LEU A 35 7.69 -6.40 -11.76
CA LEU A 35 8.97 -5.96 -12.31
C LEU A 35 9.96 -5.56 -11.21
N ALA A 36 9.52 -4.84 -10.16
CA ALA A 36 10.36 -4.45 -9.03
C ALA A 36 10.90 -5.66 -8.26
N TYR A 37 10.14 -6.73 -8.20
CA TYR A 37 10.58 -8.01 -7.61
C TYR A 37 11.50 -8.82 -8.55
N GLY A 38 11.79 -8.32 -9.76
CA GLY A 38 12.67 -8.98 -10.74
C GLY A 38 12.07 -10.23 -11.37
N LEU A 39 10.74 -10.32 -11.40
CA LEU A 39 10.01 -11.48 -11.91
C LEU A 39 9.98 -11.54 -13.45
N ASP A 40 10.42 -10.48 -14.12
CA ASP A 40 10.62 -10.42 -15.58
C ASP A 40 11.69 -11.41 -16.09
N LYS A 41 12.59 -11.82 -15.20
CA LYS A 41 13.70 -12.75 -15.51
C LYS A 41 13.33 -14.22 -15.36
N LYS A 42 12.15 -14.49 -14.81
CA LYS A 42 11.62 -15.83 -14.63
C LYS A 42 10.77 -16.23 -15.83
N SER A 43 10.73 -17.50 -16.15
CA SER A 43 9.97 -18.01 -17.29
C SER A 43 8.72 -18.73 -16.82
N ASN A 44 7.56 -18.37 -17.42
CA ASN A 44 6.28 -19.06 -17.24
C ASN A 44 5.84 -19.23 -15.78
N GLU A 45 5.77 -18.12 -15.02
CA GLU A 45 5.29 -18.11 -13.64
C GLU A 45 3.90 -17.46 -13.53
N THR A 46 3.08 -18.00 -12.66
CA THR A 46 1.81 -17.38 -12.26
C THR A 46 2.01 -16.65 -10.93
N ILE A 47 1.76 -15.36 -10.93
CA ILE A 47 2.02 -14.46 -9.81
C ILE A 47 0.70 -13.94 -9.27
N LEU A 48 0.51 -14.00 -7.95
CA LEU A 48 -0.55 -13.29 -7.25
C LEU A 48 0.04 -12.02 -6.64
N VAL A 49 -0.47 -10.86 -7.04
CA VAL A 49 -0.14 -9.57 -6.44
C VAL A 49 -1.28 -9.18 -5.50
N PHE A 50 -0.95 -9.01 -4.23
CA PHE A 50 -1.85 -8.59 -3.17
C PHE A 50 -1.46 -7.18 -2.75
N ASP A 51 -2.26 -6.19 -3.14
CA ASP A 51 -2.00 -4.77 -2.92
C ASP A 51 -3.01 -4.20 -1.93
N LEU A 52 -2.59 -3.98 -0.68
CA LEU A 52 -3.38 -3.36 0.37
C LEU A 52 -2.74 -2.03 0.76
N GLY A 53 -3.22 -0.97 0.13
CA GLY A 53 -2.80 0.40 0.35
C GLY A 53 -3.47 1.07 1.56
N GLY A 54 -3.44 2.41 1.58
CA GLY A 54 -4.13 3.21 2.61
C GLY A 54 -5.65 3.21 2.46
N GLY A 55 -6.17 3.30 1.22
CA GLY A 55 -7.59 3.47 0.94
C GLY A 55 -8.24 2.38 0.09
N THR A 56 -7.45 1.59 -0.64
CA THR A 56 -7.95 0.56 -1.55
C THR A 56 -7.24 -0.77 -1.35
N PHE A 57 -7.94 -1.83 -1.71
CA PHE A 57 -7.42 -3.19 -1.74
C PHE A 57 -7.61 -3.78 -3.13
N ASP A 58 -6.53 -4.26 -3.73
CA ASP A 58 -6.49 -4.84 -5.06
C ASP A 58 -5.77 -6.18 -5.06
N VAL A 59 -6.32 -7.14 -5.78
CA VAL A 59 -5.71 -8.45 -6.02
C VAL A 59 -5.66 -8.68 -7.51
N SER A 60 -4.49 -9.06 -8.04
CA SER A 60 -4.31 -9.38 -9.45
C SER A 60 -3.59 -10.71 -9.60
N ILE A 61 -4.04 -11.51 -10.57
CA ILE A 61 -3.32 -12.71 -11.01
C ILE A 61 -2.68 -12.37 -12.35
N LEU A 62 -1.37 -12.58 -12.44
CA LEU A 62 -0.61 -12.36 -13.66
C LEU A 62 0.08 -13.65 -14.09
N GLU A 63 0.23 -13.81 -15.40
CA GLU A 63 1.14 -14.79 -16.00
C GLU A 63 2.33 -14.04 -16.60
N VAL A 64 3.52 -14.55 -16.32
CA VAL A 64 4.78 -14.00 -16.83
C VAL A 64 5.42 -15.02 -17.74
N GLY A 65 5.71 -14.64 -18.97
CA GLY A 65 6.38 -15.48 -19.94
C GLY A 65 7.20 -14.65 -20.91
N ASP A 66 8.46 -15.01 -21.13
CA ASP A 66 9.36 -14.36 -22.09
C ASP A 66 9.44 -12.82 -21.95
N GLY A 67 9.37 -12.31 -20.70
CA GLY A 67 9.37 -10.87 -20.41
C GLY A 67 8.03 -10.16 -20.65
N VAL A 68 6.98 -10.89 -20.98
CA VAL A 68 5.62 -10.36 -21.15
C VAL A 68 4.81 -10.66 -19.88
N PHE A 69 4.07 -9.66 -19.42
CA PHE A 69 3.14 -9.77 -18.29
C PHE A 69 1.71 -9.71 -18.80
N GLU A 70 0.97 -10.77 -18.60
CA GLU A 70 -0.46 -10.84 -18.89
C GLU A 70 -1.27 -10.85 -17.60
N VAL A 71 -2.24 -9.94 -17.47
CA VAL A 71 -3.16 -9.90 -16.32
C VAL A 71 -4.32 -10.84 -16.63
N LEU A 72 -4.40 -11.97 -15.92
CA LEU A 72 -5.45 -12.97 -16.11
C LEU A 72 -6.76 -12.55 -15.43
N SER A 73 -6.67 -11.97 -14.24
CA SER A 73 -7.83 -11.49 -13.48
C SER A 73 -7.46 -10.39 -12.51
N THR A 74 -8.46 -9.60 -12.13
CA THR A 74 -8.37 -8.60 -11.05
C THR A 74 -9.65 -8.63 -10.23
N SER A 75 -9.49 -8.46 -8.91
CA SER A 75 -10.59 -8.28 -7.96
C SER A 75 -10.14 -7.34 -6.87
N GLY A 76 -11.06 -6.74 -6.11
CA GLY A 76 -10.66 -5.81 -5.06
C GLY A 76 -11.84 -5.24 -4.29
N ASP A 77 -11.50 -4.35 -3.35
CA ASP A 77 -12.45 -3.54 -2.59
C ASP A 77 -11.92 -2.11 -2.54
N THR A 78 -12.56 -1.20 -3.29
CA THR A 78 -12.17 0.21 -3.40
C THR A 78 -12.45 1.03 -2.13
N GLN A 79 -13.06 0.42 -1.12
CA GLN A 79 -13.37 1.03 0.17
C GLN A 79 -12.79 0.21 1.33
N LEU A 80 -11.64 -0.43 1.11
CA LEU A 80 -10.91 -1.18 2.12
C LEU A 80 -9.43 -0.84 2.02
N GLY A 81 -8.88 -0.29 3.10
CA GLY A 81 -7.47 0.06 3.16
C GLY A 81 -7.01 0.32 4.60
N GLY A 82 -5.76 0.73 4.75
CA GLY A 82 -5.14 1.02 6.04
C GLY A 82 -5.90 2.02 6.89
N ASP A 83 -6.58 2.99 6.26
CA ASP A 83 -7.39 4.00 6.94
C ASP A 83 -8.60 3.39 7.68
N ASP A 84 -9.12 2.25 7.19
CA ASP A 84 -10.21 1.53 7.87
C ASP A 84 -9.71 0.89 9.15
N PHE A 85 -8.51 0.33 9.13
CA PHE A 85 -7.85 -0.22 10.31
C PHE A 85 -7.58 0.87 11.35
N ASP A 86 -7.14 2.06 10.91
CA ASP A 86 -6.96 3.21 11.80
C ASP A 86 -8.28 3.64 12.44
N ARG A 87 -9.37 3.69 11.68
CA ARG A 87 -10.71 4.01 12.18
C ARG A 87 -11.19 3.03 13.26
N LYS A 88 -10.81 1.75 13.20
CA LYS A 88 -11.12 0.78 14.28
C LYS A 88 -10.43 1.15 15.58
N ILE A 89 -9.15 1.52 15.53
CA ILE A 89 -8.40 1.98 16.71
C ILE A 89 -9.00 3.28 17.24
N VAL A 90 -9.29 4.26 16.38
CA VAL A 90 -9.92 5.54 16.77
C VAL A 90 -11.24 5.30 17.48
N SER A 91 -12.09 4.43 16.92
CA SER A 91 -13.39 4.10 17.51
C SER A 91 -13.22 3.45 18.89
N PHE A 92 -12.28 2.54 19.03
CA PHE A 92 -11.94 1.91 20.29
C PHE A 92 -11.49 2.94 21.34
N LEU A 93 -10.60 3.88 20.99
CA LEU A 93 -10.12 4.92 21.90
C LEU A 93 -11.23 5.87 22.34
N ILE A 94 -12.13 6.25 21.43
CA ILE A 94 -13.27 7.11 21.74
C ILE A 94 -14.22 6.42 22.71
N GLU A 95 -14.53 5.15 22.48
CA GLU A 95 -15.42 4.38 23.37
C GLU A 95 -14.80 4.21 24.78
N GLN A 96 -13.51 3.88 24.86
CA GLN A 96 -12.80 3.80 26.14
C GLN A 96 -12.82 5.14 26.88
N PHE A 97 -12.48 6.22 26.21
CA PHE A 97 -12.48 7.55 26.80
C PHE A 97 -13.87 7.99 27.26
N LYS A 98 -14.91 7.66 26.49
CA LYS A 98 -16.28 7.94 26.85
C LYS A 98 -16.74 7.17 28.10
N ILE A 99 -16.28 5.93 28.27
CA ILE A 99 -16.56 5.12 29.45
C ILE A 99 -15.86 5.70 30.68
N GLU A 100 -14.60 6.12 30.54
CA GLU A 100 -13.77 6.60 31.67
C GLU A 100 -14.09 8.02 32.07
N GLU A 101 -14.31 8.93 31.13
CA GLU A 101 -14.43 10.37 31.36
C GLU A 101 -15.84 10.93 31.10
N GLY A 102 -16.74 10.13 30.51
CA GLY A 102 -18.09 10.58 30.15
C GLY A 102 -18.16 11.53 28.96
N ILE A 103 -17.07 11.75 28.26
CA ILE A 103 -16.95 12.74 27.16
C ILE A 103 -16.87 12.00 25.82
N ASP A 104 -17.69 12.43 24.86
CA ASP A 104 -17.66 11.88 23.50
C ASP A 104 -16.81 12.78 22.59
N LEU A 105 -15.69 12.26 22.09
CA LEU A 105 -14.74 12.98 21.26
C LEU A 105 -15.12 13.02 19.77
N ARG A 106 -16.21 12.38 19.33
CA ARG A 106 -16.59 12.29 17.91
C ARG A 106 -16.87 13.65 17.26
N ASN A 107 -17.24 14.65 18.04
CA ASN A 107 -17.56 15.99 17.54
C ASN A 107 -16.40 16.99 17.70
N ASP A 108 -15.27 16.56 18.27
CA ASP A 108 -14.09 17.40 18.44
C ASP A 108 -13.10 17.11 17.29
N ILE A 109 -13.07 18.01 16.30
CA ILE A 109 -12.24 17.86 15.10
C ILE A 109 -10.75 17.79 15.45
N GLN A 110 -10.28 18.57 16.44
CA GLN A 110 -8.87 18.55 16.85
C GLN A 110 -8.52 17.26 17.56
N ALA A 111 -9.40 16.77 18.43
CA ALA A 111 -9.22 15.48 19.07
C ALA A 111 -9.21 14.34 18.05
N LEU A 112 -10.15 14.34 17.10
CA LEU A 112 -10.21 13.34 16.03
C LEU A 112 -8.93 13.29 15.19
N GLN A 113 -8.37 14.43 14.80
CA GLN A 113 -7.13 14.46 14.04
C GLN A 113 -5.99 13.82 14.83
N ARG A 114 -5.81 14.19 16.10
CA ARG A 114 -4.77 13.64 16.97
C ARG A 114 -4.97 12.14 17.24
N LEU A 115 -6.22 11.70 17.38
CA LEU A 115 -6.57 10.28 17.51
C LEU A 115 -6.20 9.50 16.26
N THR A 116 -6.48 10.06 15.07
CA THR A 116 -6.17 9.41 13.78
C THR A 116 -4.67 9.25 13.59
N GLU A 117 -3.89 10.31 13.83
CA GLU A 117 -2.41 10.26 13.76
C GLU A 117 -1.82 9.23 14.75
N ALA A 118 -2.35 9.19 15.97
CA ALA A 118 -1.91 8.23 16.96
C ALA A 118 -2.32 6.79 16.64
N ALA A 119 -3.49 6.59 16.04
CA ALA A 119 -3.98 5.29 15.60
C ALA A 119 -3.13 4.73 14.45
N GLU A 120 -2.82 5.54 13.45
CA GLU A 120 -1.91 5.16 12.36
C GLU A 120 -0.55 4.74 12.89
N LYS A 121 0.03 5.55 13.78
CA LYS A 121 1.30 5.22 14.42
C LYS A 121 1.22 3.89 15.19
N ALA A 122 0.16 3.69 15.97
CA ALA A 122 -0.04 2.45 16.73
C ALA A 122 -0.19 1.23 15.80
N LYS A 123 -0.94 1.34 14.69
CA LYS A 123 -1.05 0.30 13.66
C LYS A 123 0.33 -0.10 13.12
N ILE A 124 1.17 0.89 12.76
CA ILE A 124 2.53 0.65 12.26
C ILE A 124 3.39 -0.05 13.31
N GLU A 125 3.36 0.42 14.56
CA GLU A 125 4.10 -0.18 15.67
C GLU A 125 3.63 -1.62 15.96
N LEU A 126 2.32 -1.89 15.96
CA LEU A 126 1.75 -3.21 16.21
C LEU A 126 2.04 -4.22 15.08
N SER A 127 2.44 -3.76 13.90
CA SER A 127 2.95 -4.65 12.85
C SER A 127 4.28 -5.31 13.25
N ASN A 128 5.07 -4.67 14.12
CA ASN A 128 6.37 -5.15 14.58
C ASN A 128 6.38 -5.56 16.05
N LEU A 129 5.64 -4.83 16.90
CA LEU A 129 5.59 -5.03 18.35
C LEU A 129 4.34 -5.83 18.76
N LYS A 130 4.40 -6.46 19.93
CA LYS A 130 3.24 -7.17 20.50
C LYS A 130 2.26 -6.24 21.20
N GLU A 131 2.72 -5.07 21.62
CA GLU A 131 1.94 -4.04 22.31
C GLU A 131 2.56 -2.66 22.09
N THR A 132 1.74 -1.62 22.20
CA THR A 132 2.18 -0.22 22.18
C THR A 132 1.30 0.63 23.08
N VAL A 133 1.79 1.80 23.49
CA VAL A 133 1.08 2.76 24.32
C VAL A 133 0.69 3.98 23.52
N ILE A 134 -0.60 4.27 23.46
CA ILE A 134 -1.14 5.48 22.87
C ILE A 134 -1.28 6.51 24.00
N ASN A 135 -0.44 7.55 23.97
CA ASN A 135 -0.42 8.63 24.94
C ASN A 135 -0.72 9.97 24.28
N LEU A 136 -1.88 10.52 24.57
CA LEU A 136 -2.37 11.80 24.05
C LEU A 136 -2.68 12.75 25.22
N PRO A 137 -1.69 13.53 25.69
CA PRO A 137 -1.90 14.50 26.73
C PRO A 137 -2.77 15.65 26.24
N PHE A 138 -3.63 16.20 27.10
CA PHE A 138 -4.50 17.35 26.82
C PHE A 138 -5.35 17.15 25.55
N ILE A 139 -6.04 15.98 25.49
CA ILE A 139 -6.90 15.67 24.35
C ILE A 139 -8.16 16.55 24.34
N THR A 140 -8.69 16.85 25.51
CA THR A 140 -9.80 17.77 25.74
C THR A 140 -9.76 18.32 27.17
N ALA A 141 -10.71 19.18 27.54
CA ALA A 141 -10.86 19.67 28.89
C ALA A 141 -12.34 19.79 29.28
N ASN A 142 -12.64 19.64 30.57
CA ASN A 142 -13.95 19.90 31.15
C ASN A 142 -13.80 20.77 32.41
N GLU A 143 -14.87 20.94 33.16
CA GLU A 143 -14.90 21.73 34.41
C GLU A 143 -13.89 21.23 35.48
N ASN A 144 -13.51 19.95 35.42
CA ASN A 144 -12.53 19.31 36.30
C ASN A 144 -11.08 19.44 35.80
N GLY A 145 -10.86 20.16 34.68
CA GLY A 145 -9.54 20.40 34.09
C GLY A 145 -9.24 19.57 32.84
N PRO A 146 -7.96 19.53 32.44
CA PRO A 146 -7.54 18.84 31.22
C PRO A 146 -7.66 17.33 31.36
N LYS A 147 -8.00 16.67 30.24
CA LYS A 147 -8.15 15.21 30.13
C LYS A 147 -7.13 14.64 29.15
N HIS A 148 -6.71 13.44 29.39
CA HIS A 148 -5.63 12.76 28.69
C HIS A 148 -6.07 11.34 28.30
N ILE A 149 -5.53 10.84 27.19
CA ILE A 149 -5.63 9.42 26.82
C ILE A 149 -4.28 8.77 27.10
N ASN A 150 -4.29 7.65 27.81
CA ASN A 150 -3.13 6.80 28.02
C ASN A 150 -3.59 5.34 28.01
N VAL A 151 -3.57 4.72 26.83
CA VAL A 151 -4.11 3.39 26.59
C VAL A 151 -3.02 2.46 26.08
N ASN A 152 -2.84 1.32 26.72
CA ASN A 152 -2.02 0.22 26.19
C ASN A 152 -2.89 -0.64 25.27
N ILE A 153 -2.46 -0.83 24.02
CA ILE A 153 -3.12 -1.68 23.05
C ILE A 153 -2.18 -2.81 22.62
N THR A 154 -2.67 -4.04 22.66
CA THR A 154 -1.94 -5.21 22.19
C THR A 154 -2.27 -5.53 20.75
N ARG A 155 -1.34 -6.21 20.04
CA ARG A 155 -1.60 -6.72 18.69
C ARG A 155 -2.84 -7.61 18.63
N ALA A 156 -3.01 -8.50 19.60
CA ALA A 156 -4.19 -9.37 19.66
C ALA A 156 -5.51 -8.56 19.75
N LYS A 157 -5.50 -7.47 20.55
CA LYS A 157 -6.68 -6.57 20.62
C LYS A 157 -6.92 -5.83 19.31
N PHE A 158 -5.87 -5.36 18.66
CA PHE A 158 -5.96 -4.73 17.35
C PHE A 158 -6.52 -5.69 16.29
N GLU A 159 -6.02 -6.92 16.23
CA GLU A 159 -6.49 -7.95 15.30
C GLU A 159 -7.96 -8.32 15.56
N GLU A 160 -8.38 -8.44 16.83
CA GLU A 160 -9.78 -8.63 17.23
C GLU A 160 -10.68 -7.49 16.73
N LEU A 161 -10.25 -6.24 16.91
CA LEU A 161 -11.00 -5.06 16.44
C LEU A 161 -11.15 -5.01 14.93
N CYS A 162 -10.20 -5.60 14.20
CA CYS A 162 -10.11 -5.56 12.73
C CYS A 162 -10.53 -6.88 12.06
N GLU A 163 -11.07 -7.85 12.78
CA GLU A 163 -11.42 -9.19 12.28
C GLU A 163 -12.30 -9.12 11.03
N ASP A 164 -13.31 -8.24 11.04
CA ASP A 164 -14.21 -8.02 9.91
C ASP A 164 -13.50 -7.46 8.67
N LEU A 165 -12.50 -6.59 8.84
CA LEU A 165 -11.71 -6.02 7.74
C LEU A 165 -10.75 -7.07 7.16
N ILE A 166 -10.17 -7.89 8.02
CA ILE A 166 -9.29 -9.00 7.62
C ILE A 166 -10.09 -10.01 6.79
N ASP A 167 -11.30 -10.38 7.24
CA ASP A 167 -12.16 -11.29 6.49
C ASP A 167 -12.64 -10.70 5.15
N ARG A 168 -12.86 -9.39 5.07
CA ARG A 168 -13.17 -8.73 3.79
C ARG A 168 -12.05 -8.89 2.76
N CYS A 169 -10.79 -9.02 3.17
CA CYS A 169 -9.68 -9.26 2.24
C CYS A 169 -9.74 -10.67 1.61
N ARG A 170 -10.38 -11.64 2.23
CA ARG A 170 -10.46 -13.03 1.76
C ARG A 170 -11.19 -13.15 0.42
N PHE A 171 -12.36 -12.53 0.33
CA PHE A 171 -13.26 -12.69 -0.80
C PHE A 171 -12.64 -12.22 -2.14
N PRO A 172 -11.99 -11.04 -2.25
CA PRO A 172 -11.32 -10.64 -3.49
C PRO A 172 -10.20 -11.60 -3.93
N VAL A 173 -9.46 -12.18 -2.98
CA VAL A 173 -8.41 -13.17 -3.32
C VAL A 173 -9.03 -14.43 -3.94
N GLU A 174 -10.08 -14.96 -3.32
CA GLU A 174 -10.77 -16.15 -3.82
C GLU A 174 -11.42 -15.90 -5.18
N ASN A 175 -12.03 -14.72 -5.37
CA ASN A 175 -12.61 -14.31 -6.66
C ASN A 175 -11.53 -14.19 -7.75
N ALA A 176 -10.40 -13.53 -7.47
CA ALA A 176 -9.33 -13.39 -8.44
C ALA A 176 -8.82 -14.76 -8.92
N ILE A 177 -8.62 -15.71 -8.00
CA ILE A 177 -8.20 -17.08 -8.33
C ILE A 177 -9.27 -17.79 -9.18
N HIS A 178 -10.55 -17.66 -8.82
CA HIS A 178 -11.66 -18.25 -9.55
C HIS A 178 -11.76 -17.69 -10.97
N ASP A 179 -11.70 -16.36 -11.13
CA ASP A 179 -11.87 -15.68 -12.42
C ASP A 179 -10.66 -15.90 -13.35
N ALA A 180 -9.46 -16.07 -12.80
CA ALA A 180 -8.29 -16.51 -13.56
C ALA A 180 -8.42 -17.98 -14.05
N LYS A 181 -9.40 -18.73 -13.54
CA LYS A 181 -9.61 -20.16 -13.87
C LYS A 181 -8.41 -21.05 -13.58
N ILE A 182 -7.65 -20.69 -12.57
CA ILE A 182 -6.48 -21.46 -12.12
C ILE A 182 -6.76 -22.16 -10.81
N LYS A 183 -5.98 -23.19 -10.51
CA LYS A 183 -5.95 -23.81 -9.18
C LYS A 183 -4.95 -23.06 -8.30
N LYS A 184 -5.18 -23.01 -6.97
CA LYS A 184 -4.29 -22.35 -6.00
C LYS A 184 -2.83 -22.86 -6.08
N GLU A 185 -2.65 -24.13 -6.38
CA GLU A 185 -1.35 -24.78 -6.51
C GLU A 185 -0.52 -24.24 -7.68
N LYS A 186 -1.19 -23.67 -8.70
CA LYS A 186 -0.55 -23.07 -9.89
C LYS A 186 0.03 -21.69 -9.63
N ILE A 187 -0.29 -21.06 -8.51
CA ILE A 187 0.34 -19.81 -8.12
C ILE A 187 1.78 -20.15 -7.74
N ASP A 188 2.75 -19.58 -8.41
CA ASP A 188 4.17 -19.82 -8.16
C ASP A 188 4.71 -18.83 -7.14
N GLU A 189 4.32 -17.57 -7.22
CA GLU A 189 4.81 -16.48 -6.39
C GLU A 189 3.66 -15.63 -5.84
N VAL A 190 3.82 -15.12 -4.61
CA VAL A 190 2.89 -14.16 -3.99
C VAL A 190 3.65 -12.91 -3.62
N VAL A 191 3.27 -11.80 -4.23
CA VAL A 191 3.89 -10.47 -4.06
C VAL A 191 2.99 -9.60 -3.20
N LEU A 192 3.55 -9.02 -2.13
CA LEU A 192 2.86 -8.08 -1.27
C LEU A 192 3.20 -6.64 -1.63
N VAL A 193 2.17 -5.81 -1.76
CA VAL A 193 2.24 -4.39 -2.11
C VAL A 193 1.38 -3.59 -1.13
N GLY A 194 1.84 -2.37 -0.80
CA GLY A 194 1.16 -1.48 0.13
C GLY A 194 1.52 -1.73 1.59
N GLY A 195 1.62 -0.64 2.36
CA GLY A 195 2.10 -0.66 3.76
C GLY A 195 1.24 -1.50 4.70
N SER A 196 -0.06 -1.60 4.42
CA SER A 196 -1.00 -2.37 5.25
C SER A 196 -0.79 -3.89 5.15
N THR A 197 -0.04 -4.38 4.15
CA THR A 197 0.38 -5.79 4.05
C THR A 197 1.42 -6.19 5.10
N ARG A 198 1.96 -5.23 5.86
CA ARG A 198 2.84 -5.50 7.00
C ARG A 198 2.10 -6.04 8.22
N ILE A 199 0.78 -5.89 8.28
CA ILE A 199 -0.05 -6.41 9.37
C ILE A 199 0.06 -7.95 9.40
N PRO A 200 0.52 -8.55 10.53
CA PRO A 200 0.77 -9.99 10.59
C PRO A 200 -0.45 -10.84 10.25
N ALA A 201 -1.64 -10.46 10.71
CA ALA A 201 -2.88 -11.19 10.41
C ALA A 201 -3.22 -11.19 8.90
N ILE A 202 -2.90 -10.11 8.17
CA ILE A 202 -3.05 -10.06 6.71
C ILE A 202 -2.07 -11.03 6.04
N GLN A 203 -0.82 -11.05 6.47
CA GLN A 203 0.18 -11.99 5.93
C GLN A 203 -0.21 -13.45 6.17
N GLU A 204 -0.72 -13.74 7.36
CA GLU A 204 -1.21 -15.07 7.71
C GLU A 204 -2.44 -15.46 6.87
N LEU A 205 -3.39 -14.54 6.67
CA LEU A 205 -4.54 -14.75 5.80
C LEU A 205 -4.10 -15.15 4.38
N VAL A 206 -3.22 -14.36 3.76
CA VAL A 206 -2.75 -14.61 2.39
C VAL A 206 -2.01 -15.94 2.29
N LYS A 207 -1.15 -16.23 3.27
CA LYS A 207 -0.41 -17.51 3.35
C LYS A 207 -1.37 -18.70 3.48
N ASN A 208 -2.42 -18.58 4.30
CA ASN A 208 -3.40 -19.63 4.50
C ASN A 208 -4.27 -19.87 3.26
N ILE A 209 -4.61 -18.83 2.49
CA ILE A 209 -5.39 -18.97 1.26
C ILE A 209 -4.55 -19.60 0.15
N THR A 210 -3.32 -19.10 -0.06
CA THR A 210 -2.48 -19.49 -1.19
C THR A 210 -1.61 -20.72 -0.90
N ASN A 211 -1.38 -21.01 0.37
CA ASN A 211 -0.45 -22.04 0.84
C ASN A 211 0.97 -21.85 0.31
N LYS A 212 1.38 -20.59 0.04
CA LYS A 212 2.69 -20.21 -0.50
C LYS A 212 3.43 -19.30 0.47
N ASN A 213 4.75 -19.26 0.33
CA ASN A 213 5.57 -18.27 1.01
C ASN A 213 5.37 -16.91 0.36
N LEU A 214 5.33 -15.86 1.19
CA LEU A 214 5.15 -14.49 0.73
C LEU A 214 6.51 -13.90 0.34
N ASN A 215 6.58 -13.31 -0.84
CA ASN A 215 7.78 -12.60 -1.27
C ASN A 215 7.78 -11.19 -0.65
N GLN A 216 8.81 -10.92 0.16
CA GLN A 216 9.02 -9.67 0.87
C GLN A 216 10.42 -9.10 0.62
N THR A 217 11.04 -9.44 -0.50
CA THR A 217 12.42 -9.01 -0.82
C THR A 217 12.51 -7.52 -1.15
N VAL A 218 11.39 -6.91 -1.55
CA VAL A 218 11.27 -5.47 -1.81
C VAL A 218 10.37 -4.84 -0.76
N ASN A 219 10.63 -3.57 -0.43
CA ASN A 219 9.80 -2.81 0.49
C ASN A 219 8.39 -2.63 -0.10
N PRO A 220 7.32 -3.17 0.52
CA PRO A 220 5.97 -3.09 -0.03
C PRO A 220 5.41 -1.67 -0.14
N ASP A 221 5.93 -0.71 0.63
CA ASP A 221 5.53 0.70 0.56
C ASP A 221 6.07 1.40 -0.70
N GLU A 222 7.19 0.91 -1.24
CA GLU A 222 7.94 1.56 -2.31
C GLU A 222 7.94 0.76 -3.61
N VAL A 223 7.46 -0.48 -3.59
CA VAL A 223 7.64 -1.44 -4.68
C VAL A 223 7.18 -0.92 -6.03
N VAL A 224 6.04 -0.23 -6.09
CA VAL A 224 5.53 0.37 -7.35
C VAL A 224 6.43 1.53 -7.81
N ALA A 225 7.02 2.28 -6.87
CA ALA A 225 7.90 3.41 -7.17
C ALA A 225 9.32 2.96 -7.59
N VAL A 226 9.84 1.89 -6.99
CA VAL A 226 11.17 1.33 -7.28
C VAL A 226 11.29 0.88 -8.73
N THR A 227 10.22 0.42 -9.36
CA THR A 227 10.17 0.05 -10.78
C THR A 227 10.63 1.20 -11.68
N ARG A 228 10.46 2.45 -11.27
CA ARG A 228 10.95 3.64 -11.98
C ARG A 228 12.48 3.70 -12.09
N ILE A 229 13.19 3.20 -11.07
CA ILE A 229 14.65 3.27 -10.98
C ILE A 229 15.28 2.15 -11.81
N LEU A 230 14.63 1.00 -11.90
CA LEU A 230 15.16 -0.17 -12.62
C LEU A 230 14.96 -0.09 -14.14
N PHE A 231 13.91 0.58 -14.62
CA PHE A 231 13.61 0.70 -16.04
C PHE A 231 14.61 1.55 -16.85
N PRO A 232 15.20 2.65 -16.36
CA PRO A 232 16.22 3.40 -17.09
C PRO A 232 17.48 2.57 -17.38
N PHE A 233 17.83 1.63 -16.48
CA PHE A 233 19.02 0.79 -16.65
C PHE A 233 18.90 -0.23 -17.78
N SER A 234 17.69 -0.66 -18.14
CA SER A 234 17.45 -1.58 -19.25
C SER A 234 17.44 -0.89 -20.63
N ILE A 235 17.27 0.45 -20.66
CA ILE A 235 17.18 1.26 -21.89
C ILE A 235 18.50 2.00 -22.16
N CYS A 236 19.32 2.27 -21.15
CA CYS A 236 20.63 2.89 -21.31
C CYS A 236 21.65 1.86 -21.82
N SER A 237 21.99 1.97 -23.11
CA SER A 237 23.06 1.19 -23.72
C SER A 237 24.48 1.65 -23.32
N ASN A 238 24.64 2.73 -22.52
CA ASN A 238 25.91 3.28 -22.06
C ASN A 238 25.91 3.56 -20.55
N GLN A 239 26.86 2.96 -19.84
CA GLN A 239 27.04 3.09 -18.39
C GLN A 239 27.34 4.52 -17.90
N ASP A 240 27.91 5.38 -18.73
CA ASP A 240 28.32 6.74 -18.34
C ASP A 240 27.14 7.72 -18.22
N GLU A 241 26.05 7.52 -18.95
CA GLU A 241 24.83 8.33 -18.83
C GLU A 241 24.01 7.99 -17.58
N CYS A 242 24.08 6.75 -17.09
CA CYS A 242 23.36 6.32 -15.89
C CYS A 242 23.94 6.90 -14.58
N GLN A 243 25.25 7.08 -14.47
CA GLN A 243 25.90 7.63 -13.27
C GLN A 243 25.58 9.12 -13.04
N SER A 244 25.35 9.89 -14.10
CA SER A 244 24.97 11.31 -13.97
C SER A 244 23.52 11.50 -13.49
N PHE A 245 22.65 10.53 -13.74
CA PHE A 245 21.23 10.56 -13.35
C PHE A 245 21.04 10.26 -11.86
N ASP A 246 21.83 9.33 -11.30
CA ASP A 246 21.74 8.93 -9.90
C ASP A 246 22.16 10.07 -8.94
N SER A 247 23.20 10.83 -9.30
CA SER A 247 23.65 11.98 -8.51
C SER A 247 22.68 13.18 -8.52
N THR A 248 21.82 13.28 -9.53
CA THR A 248 20.81 14.34 -9.65
C THR A 248 19.55 14.01 -8.86
N LEU A 249 19.14 12.74 -8.81
CA LEU A 249 17.96 12.31 -8.04
C LEU A 249 18.20 12.40 -6.53
N GLN A 250 19.40 12.07 -6.03
CA GLN A 250 19.73 12.22 -4.62
C GLN A 250 19.75 13.67 -4.13
N ARG A 251 19.96 14.65 -5.02
CA ARG A 251 19.93 16.08 -4.68
C ARG A 251 18.53 16.68 -4.55
N TYR A 252 17.54 16.11 -5.25
CA TYR A 252 16.20 16.71 -5.34
C TYR A 252 15.13 16.03 -4.50
N TYR A 253 15.39 14.84 -3.94
CA TYR A 253 14.42 14.12 -3.11
C TYR A 253 15.07 13.60 -1.82
N PRO A 254 15.15 14.41 -0.76
CA PRO A 254 15.46 13.89 0.56
C PRO A 254 14.30 12.98 1.01
N LEU A 255 14.69 11.80 1.52
CA LEU A 255 13.86 10.69 1.99
C LEU A 255 12.93 11.07 3.17
N HIS A 256 12.01 11.97 3.02
CA HIS A 256 10.92 12.21 3.98
C HIS A 256 9.83 13.09 3.36
N THR A 257 8.99 12.49 2.52
CA THR A 257 7.62 13.00 2.34
C THR A 257 6.75 11.87 1.76
N THR A 258 5.81 11.46 2.55
CA THR A 258 4.73 10.53 2.22
C THR A 258 3.87 11.12 1.11
N PHE A 259 4.04 10.68 -0.12
CA PHE A 259 3.12 11.01 -1.22
C PHE A 259 2.27 9.77 -1.53
N HIS A 260 1.10 9.73 -0.95
CA HIS A 260 -0.01 8.88 -1.38
C HIS A 260 -0.60 9.41 -2.67
N PHE A 261 0.03 9.24 -3.78
CA PHE A 261 -0.48 9.33 -5.17
C PHE A 261 0.71 9.44 -6.10
N LEU A 262 1.39 8.32 -6.35
CA LEU A 262 2.39 8.28 -7.42
C LEU A 262 1.97 7.28 -8.49
N ILE A 263 1.32 7.84 -9.49
CA ILE A 263 1.10 7.24 -10.80
C ILE A 263 2.46 6.88 -11.40
N PRO A 264 2.70 5.66 -11.90
CA PRO A 264 3.93 5.35 -12.59
C PRO A 264 3.99 6.11 -13.93
N ILE A 265 4.66 7.25 -13.90
CA ILE A 265 4.93 8.08 -15.08
C ILE A 265 6.41 7.96 -15.41
N VAL A 266 6.74 7.42 -16.56
CA VAL A 266 8.12 7.40 -17.07
C VAL A 266 8.37 8.75 -17.73
N CYS A 267 9.30 9.53 -17.18
CA CYS A 267 9.65 10.86 -17.68
C CYS A 267 11.02 10.83 -18.37
N GLN A 268 11.09 11.35 -19.57
CA GLN A 268 12.36 11.65 -20.26
C GLN A 268 12.56 13.15 -20.24
N SER A 269 13.70 13.63 -19.78
CA SER A 269 14.05 15.05 -19.88
C SER A 269 14.39 15.37 -21.35
N SER A 270 13.64 16.26 -21.95
CA SER A 270 13.97 16.80 -23.27
C SER A 270 15.24 17.66 -23.17
N LYS A 271 16.37 17.14 -23.67
CA LYS A 271 17.45 17.99 -24.17
C LYS A 271 17.10 18.37 -25.60
N HIS A 272 16.43 19.49 -25.81
CA HIS A 272 16.51 20.33 -27.01
C HIS A 272 15.93 21.70 -26.68
N LEU A 273 16.82 22.58 -26.26
CA LEU A 273 16.72 24.02 -26.49
C LEU A 273 18.15 24.52 -26.70
N SER A 274 18.52 24.62 -27.91
CA SER A 274 19.49 25.57 -28.42
C SER A 274 18.86 26.36 -29.54
#